data_6c69f9282a00b3981e5f3b75cdbdfe95
#
_entry.id   6c69f9282a00b3981e5f3b75cdbdfe95
#
_cell.length_a   1.000
_cell.length_b   1.000
_cell.length_c   1.000
_cell.angle_alpha   90.00
_cell.angle_beta   90.00
_cell.angle_gamma   90.00
#
_symmetry.space_group_name_H-M   'P 1'
#
loop_
_entity.id
_entity.type
_entity.pdbx_description
1 polymer ?
#
loop_
_entity_poly.entity_id
_entity_poly.type
_entity_poly.pdbx_seq_one_letter_code
_entity_poly.pdbx_strand_id
1 'polypeptide(L)'
;MASWKQAQPSDALARGKWWEIYNDPELNALEEQVSVSNQNLQAAEAQFREARYAVRIARSNLFPTVSATASITNARGSGTMNAPSGGQSTTYDLPVDLSYQADIWGGIQRSVRSSAEAAQASFAQLENARLSYQAELAQDYFELRGTDGERELLETTVKSYQEYLQLTQDRFNNGVASGADVAQAQTQLNTARAQLIDLGVARAQFEHAIAVLTGQAPASLSVSSHPIKITPPPVPVGVPSALLERRPDIAATERQMAAANEQIGIAKVAYYPALSLGLAAGLESTQFLKWISWPSRFWSVGPALAETVFDAGKRRAQVGQAQAAYDATVANYRQTVLTAFQQVEDNLVALRVLEKEAQAEDDAVTAARNALEISTYQYKAGTVNYLSVITEQAILLQDQVQAVNILTRRMSSSVLLIEALGGCWNASQLPTLQDVASGK
;
A
#
# COMPACT_ATOMS: atom_id res chain seq x y z
N MET A 1 -6.69 7.01 -42.12
CA MET A 1 -6.23 6.17 -41.02
C MET A 1 -4.85 6.65 -40.63
N ALA A 2 -4.72 7.34 -39.49
CA ALA A 2 -3.43 7.78 -39.02
C ALA A 2 -2.62 6.52 -38.66
N SER A 3 -1.43 6.40 -39.25
CA SER A 3 -0.51 5.30 -38.96
C SER A 3 -0.10 5.40 -37.48
N TRP A 4 -0.39 4.37 -36.70
CA TRP A 4 0.11 4.22 -35.35
C TRP A 4 1.64 4.25 -35.40
N LYS A 5 2.25 5.20 -34.66
CA LYS A 5 3.68 5.23 -34.49
C LYS A 5 4.08 3.99 -33.69
N GLN A 6 4.99 3.18 -34.22
CA GLN A 6 5.48 2.01 -33.52
C GLN A 6 6.10 2.47 -32.20
N ALA A 7 5.50 2.08 -31.07
CA ALA A 7 6.06 2.34 -29.77
C ALA A 7 7.37 1.57 -29.65
N GLN A 8 8.46 2.25 -29.32
CA GLN A 8 9.67 1.59 -28.85
C GLN A 8 9.49 1.34 -27.36
N PRO A 9 9.33 0.08 -26.94
CA PRO A 9 9.18 -0.19 -25.51
C PRO A 9 10.47 0.19 -24.79
N SER A 10 10.38 1.14 -23.86
CA SER A 10 11.48 1.46 -22.94
C SER A 10 11.50 0.48 -21.75
N ASP A 11 11.18 -0.78 -21.97
CA ASP A 11 11.08 -1.84 -20.95
C ASP A 11 12.40 -2.07 -20.18
N ALA A 12 13.51 -1.57 -20.69
CA ALA A 12 14.80 -1.66 -20.03
C ALA A 12 15.04 -0.58 -18.93
N LEU A 13 14.24 0.49 -18.91
CA LEU A 13 14.43 1.59 -17.96
C LEU A 13 13.75 1.36 -16.59
N ALA A 14 12.89 0.35 -16.46
CA ALA A 14 12.05 0.16 -15.28
C ALA A 14 12.34 -1.14 -14.51
N ARG A 15 13.59 -1.62 -14.44
CA ARG A 15 13.94 -2.76 -13.59
C ARG A 15 14.58 -2.26 -12.29
N GLY A 16 13.79 -2.19 -11.21
CA GLY A 16 14.29 -1.87 -9.88
C GLY A 16 13.75 -0.56 -9.31
N LYS A 17 14.57 0.47 -9.25
CA LYS A 17 14.25 1.73 -8.59
C LYS A 17 13.59 2.70 -9.60
N TRP A 18 12.27 2.64 -9.76
CA TRP A 18 11.52 3.43 -10.74
C TRP A 18 11.71 4.95 -10.57
N TRP A 19 12.00 5.42 -9.35
CA TRP A 19 12.21 6.85 -9.04
C TRP A 19 13.52 7.42 -9.59
N GLU A 20 14.49 6.59 -9.96
CA GLU A 20 15.76 7.04 -10.57
C GLU A 20 15.55 7.77 -11.90
N ILE A 21 14.39 7.59 -12.57
CA ILE A 21 14.06 8.31 -13.79
C ILE A 21 13.99 9.83 -13.60
N TYR A 22 13.76 10.31 -12.37
CA TYR A 22 13.72 11.72 -12.02
C TYR A 22 15.11 12.33 -11.86
N ASN A 23 16.17 11.52 -11.83
CA ASN A 23 17.56 11.96 -11.67
C ASN A 23 17.77 12.90 -10.47
N ASP A 24 17.06 12.69 -9.38
CA ASP A 24 17.13 13.46 -8.14
C ASP A 24 17.80 12.61 -7.04
N PRO A 25 19.04 12.92 -6.64
CA PRO A 25 19.77 12.14 -5.64
C PRO A 25 19.13 12.19 -4.25
N GLU A 26 18.44 13.30 -3.88
CA GLU A 26 17.79 13.43 -2.59
C GLU A 26 16.52 12.58 -2.53
N LEU A 27 15.70 12.59 -3.59
CA LEU A 27 14.58 11.67 -3.75
C LEU A 27 15.05 10.22 -3.68
N ASN A 28 16.12 9.87 -4.41
CA ASN A 28 16.66 8.50 -4.41
C ASN A 28 17.05 8.04 -2.99
N ALA A 29 17.69 8.89 -2.20
CA ALA A 29 18.10 8.56 -0.84
C ALA A 29 16.89 8.38 0.12
N LEU A 30 15.85 9.19 -0.05
CA LEU A 30 14.61 9.09 0.73
C LEU A 30 13.84 7.80 0.39
N GLU A 31 13.72 7.45 -0.88
CA GLU A 31 13.05 6.23 -1.35
C GLU A 31 13.73 4.95 -0.84
N GLU A 32 15.06 4.95 -0.79
CA GLU A 32 15.80 3.82 -0.19
C GLU A 32 15.48 3.67 1.30
N GLN A 33 15.31 4.78 2.02
CA GLN A 33 14.95 4.76 3.45
C GLN A 33 13.53 4.22 3.66
N VAL A 34 12.55 4.55 2.80
CA VAL A 34 11.21 3.96 2.85
C VAL A 34 11.28 2.45 2.83
N SER A 35 12.06 1.90 1.91
CA SER A 35 12.18 0.45 1.72
C SER A 35 12.77 -0.28 2.94
N VAL A 36 13.55 0.41 3.79
CA VAL A 36 14.26 -0.18 4.93
C VAL A 36 13.57 0.11 6.26
N SER A 37 13.07 1.33 6.44
CA SER A 37 12.70 1.85 7.77
C SER A 37 11.21 2.09 7.97
N ASN A 38 10.39 2.02 6.91
CA ASN A 38 8.94 2.25 7.00
C ASN A 38 8.27 1.19 7.87
N GLN A 39 7.61 1.63 8.95
CA GLN A 39 6.99 0.73 9.94
C GLN A 39 5.79 -0.03 9.38
N ASN A 40 5.05 0.54 8.45
CA ASN A 40 3.93 -0.13 7.79
C ASN A 40 4.43 -1.25 6.86
N LEU A 41 5.57 -1.04 6.17
CA LEU A 41 6.21 -2.11 5.39
C LEU A 41 6.72 -3.24 6.28
N GLN A 42 7.31 -2.93 7.43
CA GLN A 42 7.71 -3.94 8.41
C GLN A 42 6.51 -4.74 8.93
N ALA A 43 5.36 -4.09 9.15
CA ALA A 43 4.12 -4.77 9.50
C ALA A 43 3.62 -5.70 8.37
N ALA A 44 3.64 -5.24 7.12
CA ALA A 44 3.27 -6.06 5.96
C ALA A 44 4.22 -7.25 5.76
N GLU A 45 5.53 -7.08 5.99
CA GLU A 45 6.50 -8.19 5.99
C GLU A 45 6.21 -9.21 7.09
N ALA A 46 5.80 -8.74 8.28
CA ALA A 46 5.40 -9.62 9.38
C ALA A 46 4.13 -10.41 9.03
N GLN A 47 3.15 -9.78 8.38
CA GLN A 47 1.93 -10.44 7.88
C GLN A 47 2.24 -11.51 6.82
N PHE A 48 3.17 -11.22 5.91
CA PHE A 48 3.63 -12.23 4.95
C PHE A 48 4.30 -13.41 5.66
N ARG A 49 5.15 -13.17 6.67
CA ARG A 49 5.74 -14.24 7.49
C ARG A 49 4.68 -15.05 8.23
N GLU A 50 3.64 -14.41 8.77
CA GLU A 50 2.49 -15.07 9.40
C GLU A 50 1.79 -16.00 8.40
N ALA A 51 1.49 -15.52 7.19
CA ALA A 51 0.87 -16.31 6.14
C ALA A 51 1.74 -17.55 5.77
N ARG A 52 3.06 -17.42 5.72
CA ARG A 52 3.98 -18.56 5.52
C ARG A 52 3.91 -19.59 6.66
N TYR A 53 3.77 -19.15 7.90
CA TYR A 53 3.55 -20.07 9.02
C TYR A 53 2.21 -20.77 8.94
N ALA A 54 1.15 -20.11 8.47
CA ALA A 54 -0.15 -20.74 8.22
C ALA A 54 -0.06 -21.90 7.20
N VAL A 55 0.78 -21.76 6.16
CA VAL A 55 1.05 -22.87 5.23
C VAL A 55 1.70 -24.06 5.95
N ARG A 56 2.67 -23.81 6.84
CA ARG A 56 3.33 -24.87 7.60
C ARG A 56 2.35 -25.58 8.57
N ILE A 57 1.47 -24.82 9.20
CA ILE A 57 0.39 -25.36 10.05
C ILE A 57 -0.55 -26.24 9.21
N ALA A 58 -1.01 -25.76 8.03
CA ALA A 58 -1.83 -26.57 7.15
C ALA A 58 -1.12 -27.86 6.71
N ARG A 59 0.19 -27.77 6.38
CA ARG A 59 1.02 -28.90 5.96
C ARG A 59 1.25 -29.92 7.09
N SER A 60 1.29 -29.49 8.35
CA SER A 60 1.47 -30.41 9.47
C SER A 60 0.34 -31.44 9.58
N ASN A 61 -0.86 -31.11 9.10
CA ASN A 61 -2.00 -32.04 9.04
C ASN A 61 -1.80 -33.23 8.07
N LEU A 62 -0.77 -33.19 7.19
CA LEU A 62 -0.37 -34.33 6.36
C LEU A 62 0.39 -35.41 7.16
N PHE A 63 0.79 -35.13 8.39
CA PHE A 63 1.55 -36.00 9.25
C PHE A 63 0.77 -36.38 10.49
N PRO A 64 1.07 -37.53 11.11
CA PRO A 64 0.42 -37.90 12.36
C PRO A 64 0.81 -36.97 13.50
N THR A 65 -0.15 -36.74 14.41
CA THR A 65 0.09 -36.10 15.71
C THR A 65 0.35 -37.14 16.78
N VAL A 66 1.35 -36.88 17.63
CA VAL A 66 1.65 -37.72 18.79
C VAL A 66 1.46 -36.87 20.02
N SER A 67 0.62 -37.35 20.96
CA SER A 67 0.38 -36.71 22.24
C SER A 67 0.63 -37.68 23.38
N ALA A 68 1.10 -37.17 24.49
CA ALA A 68 1.22 -37.94 25.75
C ALA A 68 0.41 -37.22 26.85
N THR A 69 -0.42 -37.97 27.55
CA THR A 69 -1.27 -37.43 28.59
C THR A 69 -1.02 -38.25 29.88
N ALA A 70 -0.93 -37.58 31.00
CA ALA A 70 -0.92 -38.26 32.30
C ALA A 70 -2.21 -37.87 33.05
N SER A 71 -3.01 -38.85 33.46
CA SER A 71 -4.24 -38.58 34.16
C SER A 71 -4.42 -39.50 35.37
N ILE A 72 -5.06 -38.95 36.40
CA ILE A 72 -5.52 -39.72 37.57
C ILE A 72 -7.01 -39.42 37.69
N THR A 73 -7.81 -40.47 37.47
CA THR A 73 -9.26 -40.37 37.51
C THR A 73 -9.80 -41.18 38.69
N ASN A 74 -10.48 -40.51 39.60
CA ASN A 74 -11.23 -41.17 40.65
C ASN A 74 -12.71 -41.11 40.31
N ALA A 75 -13.32 -42.27 40.05
CA ALA A 75 -14.71 -42.35 39.61
C ALA A 75 -15.48 -43.41 40.39
N ARG A 76 -16.76 -43.13 40.63
CA ARG A 76 -17.72 -44.09 41.13
C ARG A 76 -18.77 -44.39 40.09
N GLY A 77 -18.82 -45.61 39.62
CA GLY A 77 -19.86 -46.07 38.71
C GLY A 77 -21.25 -46.04 39.34
N SER A 78 -22.27 -45.75 38.49
CA SER A 78 -23.68 -45.84 38.94
C SER A 78 -24.03 -47.27 39.30
N GLY A 79 -24.60 -47.51 40.49
CA GLY A 79 -25.06 -48.82 40.92
C GLY A 79 -26.28 -49.36 40.17
N THR A 80 -26.88 -48.57 39.25
CA THR A 80 -27.99 -48.94 38.35
C THR A 80 -27.54 -49.46 37.00
N MET A 81 -26.25 -49.32 36.64
CA MET A 81 -25.67 -49.92 35.44
C MET A 81 -25.14 -51.33 35.80
N ASN A 82 -25.31 -52.28 34.86
CA ASN A 82 -24.93 -53.72 35.04
C ASN A 82 -23.42 -53.96 35.22
N ALA A 83 -22.75 -53.19 36.06
CA ALA A 83 -21.37 -53.44 36.47
C ALA A 83 -21.31 -54.12 37.82
N PRO A 84 -20.45 -55.15 38.06
CA PRO A 84 -20.46 -55.98 39.23
C PRO A 84 -20.14 -55.31 40.58
N SER A 85 -19.85 -54.03 40.61
CA SER A 85 -19.67 -53.29 41.88
C SER A 85 -19.74 -51.77 41.63
N GLY A 86 -20.76 -51.10 42.18
CA GLY A 86 -20.82 -49.65 42.31
C GLY A 86 -19.74 -49.07 43.23
N GLY A 87 -18.52 -49.57 43.13
CA GLY A 87 -17.35 -49.17 43.91
C GLY A 87 -16.66 -47.93 43.30
N GLN A 88 -16.04 -47.14 44.16
CA GLN A 88 -15.12 -46.11 43.81
C GLN A 88 -13.81 -46.75 43.32
N SER A 89 -13.32 -46.36 42.16
CA SER A 89 -12.03 -46.79 41.63
C SER A 89 -11.17 -45.57 41.23
N THR A 90 -9.89 -45.68 41.50
CA THR A 90 -8.91 -44.72 41.00
C THR A 90 -8.15 -45.35 39.83
N THR A 91 -8.13 -44.73 38.69
CA THR A 91 -7.34 -45.16 37.51
C THR A 91 -6.21 -44.19 37.31
N TYR A 92 -5.03 -44.71 37.13
CA TYR A 92 -3.79 -43.99 36.78
C TYR A 92 -3.44 -44.31 35.34
N ASP A 93 -3.47 -43.30 34.42
CA ASP A 93 -3.28 -43.47 32.99
C ASP A 93 -2.11 -42.67 32.51
N LEU A 94 -1.27 -43.25 31.66
CA LEU A 94 -0.18 -42.60 30.96
C LEU A 94 -0.15 -43.10 29.50
N PRO A 95 -1.14 -42.72 28.66
CA PRO A 95 -1.16 -43.05 27.26
C PRO A 95 -0.23 -42.16 26.46
N VAL A 96 0.33 -42.72 25.39
CA VAL A 96 0.88 -42.03 24.22
C VAL A 96 -0.03 -42.35 23.04
N ASP A 97 -0.69 -41.33 22.51
CA ASP A 97 -1.66 -41.46 21.45
C ASP A 97 -1.08 -40.93 20.14
N LEU A 98 -1.20 -41.70 19.08
CA LEU A 98 -0.94 -41.26 17.69
C LEU A 98 -2.26 -41.19 16.96
N SER A 99 -2.53 -40.01 16.35
CA SER A 99 -3.68 -39.79 15.51
C SER A 99 -3.25 -39.32 14.13
N TYR A 100 -3.74 -39.97 13.10
CA TYR A 100 -3.46 -39.63 11.71
C TYR A 100 -4.74 -39.69 10.86
N GLN A 101 -5.04 -38.60 10.15
CA GLN A 101 -6.12 -38.55 9.17
C GLN A 101 -5.57 -38.75 7.76
N ALA A 102 -5.93 -39.84 7.12
CA ALA A 102 -5.48 -40.10 5.74
C ALA A 102 -6.21 -39.20 4.76
N ASP A 103 -5.44 -38.45 3.96
CA ASP A 103 -6.00 -37.52 2.97
C ASP A 103 -6.37 -38.21 1.64
N ILE A 104 -7.31 -39.15 1.71
CA ILE A 104 -7.73 -39.95 0.53
C ILE A 104 -8.42 -39.06 -0.51
N TRP A 105 -9.18 -38.06 -0.06
CA TRP A 105 -10.00 -37.19 -0.91
C TRP A 105 -9.34 -35.86 -1.23
N GLY A 106 -8.11 -35.65 -0.80
CA GLY A 106 -7.32 -34.45 -1.05
C GLY A 106 -7.77 -33.21 -0.31
N GLY A 107 -8.52 -33.34 0.78
CA GLY A 107 -9.00 -32.23 1.60
C GLY A 107 -7.87 -31.46 2.30
N ILE A 108 -6.92 -32.20 2.88
CA ILE A 108 -5.75 -31.60 3.53
C ILE A 108 -4.82 -30.96 2.50
N GLN A 109 -4.58 -31.64 1.35
CA GLN A 109 -3.78 -31.07 0.27
C GLN A 109 -4.39 -29.79 -0.29
N ARG A 110 -5.72 -29.70 -0.43
CA ARG A 110 -6.43 -28.48 -0.84
C ARG A 110 -6.30 -27.39 0.22
N SER A 111 -6.34 -27.73 1.49
CA SER A 111 -6.11 -26.78 2.58
C SER A 111 -4.68 -26.19 2.53
N VAL A 112 -3.67 -27.03 2.25
CA VAL A 112 -2.29 -26.58 2.05
C VAL A 112 -2.19 -25.66 0.85
N ARG A 113 -2.82 -26.01 -0.28
CA ARG A 113 -2.82 -25.15 -1.50
C ARG A 113 -3.53 -23.83 -1.23
N SER A 114 -4.71 -23.84 -0.61
CA SER A 114 -5.44 -22.62 -0.24
C SER A 114 -4.59 -21.69 0.62
N SER A 115 -3.90 -22.25 1.63
CA SER A 115 -2.99 -21.47 2.49
C SER A 115 -1.78 -20.95 1.71
N ALA A 116 -1.25 -21.70 0.75
CA ALA A 116 -0.11 -21.28 -0.07
C ALA A 116 -0.50 -20.16 -1.05
N GLU A 117 -1.67 -20.24 -1.69
CA GLU A 117 -2.22 -19.16 -2.52
C GLU A 117 -2.49 -17.90 -1.68
N ALA A 118 -3.02 -18.05 -0.46
CA ALA A 118 -3.20 -16.93 0.47
C ALA A 118 -1.87 -16.27 0.86
N ALA A 119 -0.81 -17.06 1.04
CA ALA A 119 0.52 -16.51 1.33
C ALA A 119 1.16 -15.82 0.10
N GLN A 120 0.92 -16.31 -1.13
CA GLN A 120 1.30 -15.58 -2.34
C GLN A 120 0.52 -14.26 -2.47
N ALA A 121 -0.79 -14.25 -2.12
CA ALA A 121 -1.57 -13.03 -2.08
C ALA A 121 -1.00 -12.01 -1.07
N SER A 122 -0.60 -12.48 0.12
CA SER A 122 0.04 -11.63 1.14
C SER A 122 1.38 -11.06 0.68
N PHE A 123 2.18 -11.82 -0.07
CA PHE A 123 3.41 -11.31 -0.70
C PHE A 123 3.10 -10.22 -1.73
N ALA A 124 2.12 -10.44 -2.60
CA ALA A 124 1.71 -9.44 -3.57
C ALA A 124 1.15 -8.17 -2.90
N GLN A 125 0.44 -8.30 -1.77
CA GLN A 125 -0.02 -7.17 -0.95
C GLN A 125 1.15 -6.40 -0.34
N LEU A 126 2.22 -7.07 0.11
CA LEU A 126 3.45 -6.43 0.59
C LEU A 126 4.10 -5.60 -0.52
N GLU A 127 4.23 -6.17 -1.73
CA GLU A 127 4.80 -5.44 -2.87
C GLU A 127 3.93 -4.27 -3.33
N ASN A 128 2.60 -4.42 -3.26
CA ASN A 128 1.67 -3.31 -3.50
C ASN A 128 1.83 -2.19 -2.46
N ALA A 129 1.92 -2.53 -1.18
CA ALA A 129 2.15 -1.56 -0.11
C ALA A 129 3.49 -0.83 -0.30
N ARG A 130 4.54 -1.57 -0.70
CA ARG A 130 5.85 -0.97 -1.01
C ARG A 130 5.76 0.05 -2.12
N LEU A 131 5.13 -0.31 -3.24
CA LEU A 131 4.93 0.58 -4.37
C LEU A 131 4.11 1.82 -3.98
N SER A 132 3.03 1.65 -3.22
CA SER A 132 2.18 2.77 -2.80
C SER A 132 2.90 3.73 -1.85
N TYR A 133 3.66 3.23 -0.85
CA TYR A 133 4.42 4.13 0.06
C TYR A 133 5.57 4.84 -0.64
N GLN A 134 6.20 4.21 -1.63
CA GLN A 134 7.18 4.86 -2.48
C GLN A 134 6.53 5.96 -3.35
N ALA A 135 5.37 5.68 -3.95
CA ALA A 135 4.65 6.68 -4.73
C ALA A 135 4.15 7.85 -3.86
N GLU A 136 3.68 7.59 -2.64
CA GLU A 136 3.28 8.59 -1.67
C GLU A 136 4.46 9.48 -1.28
N LEU A 137 5.63 8.91 -0.98
CA LEU A 137 6.84 9.69 -0.69
C LEU A 137 7.23 10.58 -1.86
N ALA A 138 7.24 10.05 -3.09
CA ALA A 138 7.59 10.85 -4.27
C ALA A 138 6.60 12.01 -4.50
N GLN A 139 5.30 11.79 -4.25
CA GLN A 139 4.29 12.85 -4.32
C GLN A 139 4.54 13.92 -3.25
N ASP A 140 4.68 13.54 -1.97
CA ASP A 140 4.98 14.48 -0.89
C ASP A 140 6.27 15.26 -1.14
N TYR A 141 7.27 14.59 -1.71
CA TYR A 141 8.52 15.24 -2.11
C TYR A 141 8.30 16.30 -3.19
N PHE A 142 7.54 16.01 -4.26
CA PHE A 142 7.27 17.01 -5.29
C PHE A 142 6.36 18.13 -4.81
N GLU A 143 5.41 17.87 -3.94
CA GLU A 143 4.60 18.91 -3.27
C GLU A 143 5.47 19.82 -2.38
N LEU A 144 6.41 19.24 -1.63
CA LEU A 144 7.41 19.99 -0.86
C LEU A 144 8.24 20.91 -1.77
N ARG A 145 8.71 20.37 -2.91
CA ARG A 145 9.50 21.13 -3.90
C ARG A 145 8.68 22.22 -4.61
N GLY A 146 7.39 21.96 -4.85
CA GLY A 146 6.43 22.96 -5.33
C GLY A 146 6.30 24.11 -4.35
N THR A 147 6.11 23.80 -3.07
CA THR A 147 6.06 24.79 -1.99
C THR A 147 7.35 25.60 -1.86
N ASP A 148 8.52 24.95 -2.01
CA ASP A 148 9.81 25.65 -2.06
C ASP A 148 9.90 26.61 -3.28
N GLY A 149 9.32 26.23 -4.42
CA GLY A 149 9.23 27.08 -5.62
C GLY A 149 8.34 28.31 -5.41
N GLU A 150 7.17 28.13 -4.81
CA GLU A 150 6.28 29.25 -4.43
C GLU A 150 6.94 30.18 -3.44
N ARG A 151 7.68 29.62 -2.47
CA ARG A 151 8.42 30.40 -1.48
C ARG A 151 9.48 31.28 -2.14
N GLU A 152 10.32 30.75 -3.03
CA GLU A 152 11.34 31.50 -3.75
C GLU A 152 10.71 32.64 -4.58
N LEU A 153 9.57 32.37 -5.22
CA LEU A 153 8.78 33.34 -5.95
C LEU A 153 8.29 34.48 -5.03
N LEU A 154 7.66 34.13 -3.90
CA LEU A 154 7.16 35.12 -2.95
C LEU A 154 8.26 35.91 -2.26
N GLU A 155 9.42 35.31 -1.95
CA GLU A 155 10.59 36.04 -1.42
C GLU A 155 11.06 37.11 -2.41
N THR A 156 11.09 36.79 -3.71
CA THR A 156 11.43 37.75 -4.77
C THR A 156 10.36 38.84 -4.91
N THR A 157 9.09 38.45 -4.83
CA THR A 157 7.95 39.36 -4.90
C THR A 157 7.93 40.34 -3.72
N VAL A 158 8.20 39.86 -2.49
CA VAL A 158 8.30 40.72 -1.30
C VAL A 158 9.39 41.75 -1.44
N LYS A 159 10.56 41.40 -1.98
CA LYS A 159 11.63 42.38 -2.28
C LYS A 159 11.15 43.43 -3.30
N SER A 160 10.55 43.04 -4.39
CA SER A 160 10.01 43.96 -5.38
C SER A 160 8.95 44.89 -4.78
N TYR A 161 8.03 44.37 -3.96
CA TYR A 161 7.01 45.19 -3.31
C TYR A 161 7.61 46.17 -2.28
N GLN A 162 8.71 45.80 -1.61
CA GLN A 162 9.45 46.74 -0.74
C GLN A 162 10.02 47.91 -1.54
N GLU A 163 10.63 47.63 -2.69
CA GLU A 163 11.19 48.66 -3.59
C GLU A 163 10.09 49.59 -4.12
N TYR A 164 8.94 49.04 -4.51
CA TYR A 164 7.77 49.82 -4.94
C TYR A 164 7.18 50.66 -3.82
N LEU A 165 7.09 50.16 -2.61
CA LEU A 165 6.65 50.94 -1.45
C LEU A 165 7.57 52.10 -1.20
N GLN A 166 8.89 51.90 -1.25
CA GLN A 166 9.88 52.98 -1.07
C GLN A 166 9.73 54.05 -2.17
N LEU A 167 9.63 53.60 -3.43
CA LEU A 167 9.41 54.54 -4.56
C LEU A 167 8.13 55.35 -4.39
N THR A 168 7.03 54.73 -3.97
CA THR A 168 5.75 55.39 -3.77
C THR A 168 5.82 56.39 -2.61
N GLN A 169 6.55 56.04 -1.53
CA GLN A 169 6.76 56.88 -0.36
C GLN A 169 7.60 58.12 -0.71
N ASP A 170 8.67 57.95 -1.52
CA ASP A 170 9.48 59.06 -2.01
C ASP A 170 8.67 60.02 -2.90
N ARG A 171 7.80 59.48 -3.78
CA ARG A 171 6.87 60.29 -4.62
C ARG A 171 5.82 61.02 -3.76
N PHE A 172 5.32 60.42 -2.71
CA PHE A 172 4.40 61.04 -1.77
C PHE A 172 5.08 62.23 -1.05
N ASN A 173 6.29 62.02 -0.54
CA ASN A 173 7.10 63.05 0.17
C ASN A 173 7.41 64.24 -0.77
N ASN A 174 7.50 63.99 -2.08
CA ASN A 174 7.69 65.03 -3.08
C ASN A 174 6.38 65.61 -3.65
N GLY A 175 5.20 65.22 -3.08
CA GLY A 175 3.89 65.76 -3.49
C GLY A 175 3.35 65.21 -4.84
N VAL A 176 3.91 64.11 -5.35
CA VAL A 176 3.56 63.54 -6.67
C VAL A 176 2.61 62.33 -6.56
N ALA A 177 2.63 61.62 -5.42
CA ALA A 177 1.74 60.51 -5.16
C ALA A 177 0.78 60.80 -3.99
N SER A 178 -0.33 60.10 -3.90
CA SER A 178 -1.32 60.23 -2.83
C SER A 178 -0.97 59.34 -1.61
N GLY A 179 -1.47 59.72 -0.41
CA GLY A 179 -1.38 58.83 0.76
C GLY A 179 -2.11 57.50 0.55
N ALA A 180 -3.12 57.44 -0.32
CA ALA A 180 -3.80 56.22 -0.71
C ALA A 180 -2.88 55.24 -1.46
N ASP A 181 -2.01 55.73 -2.33
CA ASP A 181 -1.03 54.92 -3.08
C ASP A 181 -0.02 54.24 -2.11
N VAL A 182 0.44 55.00 -1.08
CA VAL A 182 1.32 54.46 -0.04
C VAL A 182 0.61 53.38 0.77
N ALA A 183 -0.65 53.60 1.18
CA ALA A 183 -1.43 52.62 1.91
C ALA A 183 -1.69 51.34 1.12
N GLN A 184 -1.93 51.46 -0.19
CA GLN A 184 -2.08 50.34 -1.11
C GLN A 184 -0.78 49.53 -1.25
N ALA A 185 0.36 50.20 -1.47
CA ALA A 185 1.68 49.56 -1.54
C ALA A 185 2.02 48.81 -0.22
N GLN A 186 1.72 49.43 0.91
CA GLN A 186 1.91 48.80 2.24
C GLN A 186 1.01 47.57 2.43
N THR A 187 -0.25 47.63 1.99
CA THR A 187 -1.18 46.48 2.02
C THR A 187 -0.65 45.34 1.18
N GLN A 188 -0.26 45.60 -0.05
CA GLN A 188 0.28 44.60 -1.00
C GLN A 188 1.49 43.88 -0.39
N LEU A 189 2.46 44.65 0.13
CA LEU A 189 3.64 44.10 0.78
C LEU A 189 3.29 43.19 1.99
N ASN A 190 2.38 43.66 2.86
CA ASN A 190 2.03 42.90 4.05
C ASN A 190 1.24 41.62 3.70
N THR A 191 0.38 41.66 2.67
CA THR A 191 -0.31 40.47 2.14
C THR A 191 0.67 39.44 1.61
N ALA A 192 1.63 39.85 0.78
CA ALA A 192 2.67 38.94 0.27
C ALA A 192 3.55 38.35 1.39
N ARG A 193 3.88 39.14 2.42
CA ARG A 193 4.60 38.64 3.61
C ARG A 193 3.78 37.62 4.38
N ALA A 194 2.47 37.84 4.54
CA ALA A 194 1.60 36.88 5.22
C ALA A 194 1.53 35.56 4.45
N GLN A 195 1.40 35.61 3.12
CA GLN A 195 1.42 34.41 2.26
C GLN A 195 2.75 33.65 2.36
N LEU A 196 3.88 34.37 2.34
CA LEU A 196 5.21 33.77 2.48
C LEU A 196 5.37 33.02 3.83
N ILE A 197 4.83 33.61 4.91
CA ILE A 197 4.87 32.98 6.25
C ILE A 197 3.97 31.73 6.27
N ASP A 198 2.79 31.79 5.66
CA ASP A 198 1.82 30.70 5.63
C ASP A 198 2.34 29.45 4.90
N LEU A 199 3.12 29.61 3.83
CA LEU A 199 3.79 28.49 3.15
C LEU A 199 4.67 27.65 4.08
N GLY A 200 5.17 28.22 5.17
CA GLY A 200 5.92 27.49 6.19
C GLY A 200 5.14 26.34 6.83
N VAL A 201 3.80 26.47 6.93
CA VAL A 201 2.93 25.43 7.48
C VAL A 201 2.85 24.25 6.51
N ALA A 202 2.55 24.49 5.24
CA ALA A 202 2.45 23.44 4.21
C ALA A 202 3.79 22.72 4.07
N ARG A 203 4.89 23.45 3.98
CA ARG A 203 6.23 22.89 3.90
C ARG A 203 6.55 21.96 5.06
N ALA A 204 6.26 22.39 6.30
CA ALA A 204 6.49 21.58 7.50
C ALA A 204 5.61 20.31 7.48
N GLN A 205 4.38 20.39 6.99
CA GLN A 205 3.48 19.21 6.88
C GLN A 205 4.04 18.17 5.92
N PHE A 206 4.51 18.55 4.74
CA PHE A 206 5.15 17.62 3.79
C PHE A 206 6.46 17.04 4.35
N GLU A 207 7.29 17.86 5.00
CA GLU A 207 8.52 17.39 5.65
C GLU A 207 8.23 16.37 6.76
N HIS A 208 7.17 16.58 7.54
CA HIS A 208 6.71 15.64 8.56
C HIS A 208 6.14 14.34 7.94
N ALA A 209 5.41 14.42 6.83
CA ALA A 209 4.90 13.25 6.12
C ALA A 209 6.05 12.39 5.58
N ILE A 210 7.04 13.00 4.94
CA ILE A 210 8.26 12.33 4.49
C ILE A 210 9.01 11.68 5.66
N ALA A 211 9.10 12.35 6.81
CA ALA A 211 9.75 11.79 7.99
C ALA A 211 9.04 10.51 8.48
N VAL A 212 7.71 10.51 8.52
CA VAL A 212 6.92 9.33 8.91
C VAL A 212 7.12 8.19 7.91
N LEU A 213 7.10 8.49 6.61
CA LEU A 213 7.31 7.47 5.57
C LEU A 213 8.70 6.86 5.63
N THR A 214 9.72 7.65 5.97
CA THR A 214 11.11 7.17 6.16
C THR A 214 11.38 6.58 7.54
N GLY A 215 10.35 6.46 8.40
CA GLY A 215 10.45 5.86 9.73
C GLY A 215 11.21 6.72 10.75
N GLN A 216 11.27 8.03 10.53
CA GLN A 216 11.96 8.99 11.39
C GLN A 216 10.97 9.82 12.21
N ALA A 217 11.41 10.34 13.36
CA ALA A 217 10.61 11.32 14.09
C ALA A 217 10.56 12.64 13.29
N PRO A 218 9.40 13.30 13.14
CA PRO A 218 9.27 14.53 12.37
C PRO A 218 10.30 15.61 12.70
N ALA A 219 10.68 15.74 13.96
CA ALA A 219 11.68 16.73 14.41
C ALA A 219 13.13 16.37 14.04
N SER A 220 13.41 15.17 13.53
CA SER A 220 14.77 14.71 13.21
C SER A 220 15.12 14.81 11.72
N LEU A 221 14.12 14.97 10.85
CA LEU A 221 14.31 15.12 9.41
C LEU A 221 14.31 16.62 9.05
N SER A 222 15.25 17.01 8.23
CA SER A 222 15.24 18.31 7.56
C SER A 222 15.64 18.10 6.11
N VAL A 223 14.77 18.51 5.19
CA VAL A 223 14.96 18.41 3.75
C VAL A 223 15.44 19.75 3.23
N SER A 224 16.50 19.77 2.42
CA SER A 224 17.06 21.03 1.86
C SER A 224 15.99 21.78 1.05
N SER A 225 15.96 23.11 1.11
CA SER A 225 14.96 23.90 0.38
C SER A 225 15.49 24.28 -1.02
N HIS A 226 14.80 23.81 -2.05
CA HIS A 226 15.03 24.22 -3.44
C HIS A 226 13.80 23.88 -4.31
N PRO A 227 13.52 24.68 -5.37
CA PRO A 227 12.39 24.44 -6.26
C PRO A 227 12.62 23.22 -7.16
N ILE A 228 11.55 22.76 -7.83
CA ILE A 228 11.61 21.73 -8.88
C ILE A 228 12.47 22.26 -10.05
N LYS A 229 13.52 21.52 -10.41
CA LYS A 229 14.42 21.87 -11.54
C LYS A 229 14.31 20.91 -12.73
N ILE A 230 13.43 19.90 -12.61
CA ILE A 230 13.27 18.83 -13.59
C ILE A 230 11.89 18.92 -14.24
N THR A 231 11.79 18.43 -15.46
CA THR A 231 10.51 18.23 -16.14
C THR A 231 10.04 16.78 -15.98
N PRO A 232 8.72 16.52 -16.01
CA PRO A 232 8.22 15.16 -15.97
C PRO A 232 8.87 14.31 -17.07
N PRO A 233 9.35 13.11 -16.75
CA PRO A 233 9.95 12.22 -17.73
C PRO A 233 8.91 11.78 -18.79
N PRO A 234 9.35 11.45 -20.01
CA PRO A 234 8.44 10.95 -21.03
C PRO A 234 7.82 9.63 -20.58
N VAL A 235 6.51 9.53 -20.69
CA VAL A 235 5.73 8.38 -20.25
C VAL A 235 6.05 7.15 -21.11
N PRO A 236 6.43 6.00 -20.51
CA PRO A 236 6.55 4.77 -21.25
C PRO A 236 5.15 4.32 -21.72
N VAL A 237 4.95 4.18 -23.02
CA VAL A 237 3.69 3.70 -23.58
C VAL A 237 3.63 2.19 -23.41
N GLY A 238 2.98 1.72 -22.34
CA GLY A 238 2.72 0.31 -22.09
C GLY A 238 1.46 -0.19 -22.84
N VAL A 239 1.42 -1.48 -23.15
CA VAL A 239 0.20 -2.11 -23.69
C VAL A 239 -0.74 -2.43 -22.52
N PRO A 240 -2.07 -2.13 -22.62
CA PRO A 240 -3.02 -2.37 -21.51
C PRO A 240 -3.03 -3.81 -20.97
N SER A 241 -2.79 -4.82 -21.80
CA SER A 241 -2.71 -6.22 -21.37
C SER A 241 -1.51 -6.53 -20.46
N ALA A 242 -0.43 -5.78 -20.54
CA ALA A 242 0.74 -5.97 -19.68
C ALA A 242 0.46 -5.54 -18.21
N LEU A 243 -0.56 -4.74 -17.95
CA LEU A 243 -0.97 -4.33 -16.59
C LEU A 243 -1.37 -5.55 -15.74
N LEU A 244 -2.01 -6.55 -16.33
CA LEU A 244 -2.45 -7.77 -15.64
C LEU A 244 -1.27 -8.55 -15.02
N GLU A 245 -0.07 -8.43 -15.60
CA GLU A 245 1.13 -9.13 -15.15
C GLU A 245 2.06 -8.26 -14.31
N ARG A 246 1.87 -6.92 -14.36
CA ARG A 246 2.79 -5.95 -13.75
C ARG A 246 2.26 -5.30 -12.47
N ARG A 247 1.01 -5.51 -12.11
CA ARG A 247 0.43 -4.92 -10.91
C ARG A 247 0.33 -5.92 -9.77
N PRO A 248 0.94 -5.61 -8.61
CA PRO A 248 0.89 -6.51 -7.46
C PRO A 248 -0.52 -6.62 -6.84
N ASP A 249 -1.36 -5.58 -6.89
CA ASP A 249 -2.75 -5.62 -6.39
C ASP A 249 -3.64 -6.58 -7.22
N ILE A 250 -3.47 -6.60 -8.54
CA ILE A 250 -4.17 -7.56 -9.43
C ILE A 250 -3.73 -8.98 -9.11
N ALA A 251 -2.41 -9.21 -8.97
CA ALA A 251 -1.89 -10.51 -8.61
C ALA A 251 -2.37 -10.98 -7.22
N ALA A 252 -2.46 -10.07 -6.24
CA ALA A 252 -3.00 -10.39 -4.92
C ALA A 252 -4.44 -10.89 -5.00
N THR A 253 -5.31 -10.19 -5.72
CA THR A 253 -6.72 -10.58 -5.89
C THR A 253 -6.89 -11.87 -6.69
N GLU A 254 -6.04 -12.12 -7.69
CA GLU A 254 -6.00 -13.39 -8.43
C GLU A 254 -5.65 -14.56 -7.50
N ARG A 255 -4.63 -14.42 -6.65
CA ARG A 255 -4.24 -15.45 -5.66
C ARG A 255 -5.32 -15.67 -4.60
N GLN A 256 -6.01 -14.62 -4.15
CA GLN A 256 -7.17 -14.75 -3.26
C GLN A 256 -8.32 -15.53 -3.91
N MET A 257 -8.59 -15.29 -5.18
CA MET A 257 -9.58 -16.06 -5.95
C MET A 257 -9.18 -17.54 -6.06
N ALA A 258 -7.89 -17.83 -6.31
CA ALA A 258 -7.38 -19.20 -6.34
C ALA A 258 -7.53 -19.90 -4.98
N ALA A 259 -7.20 -19.19 -3.87
CA ALA A 259 -7.39 -19.71 -2.53
C ALA A 259 -8.86 -20.03 -2.21
N ALA A 260 -9.78 -19.13 -2.59
CA ALA A 260 -11.22 -19.33 -2.40
C ALA A 260 -11.76 -20.52 -3.24
N ASN A 261 -11.24 -20.75 -4.45
CA ASN A 261 -11.59 -21.90 -5.24
C ASN A 261 -11.21 -23.23 -4.57
N GLU A 262 -10.05 -23.30 -3.91
CA GLU A 262 -9.67 -24.50 -3.15
C GLU A 262 -10.61 -24.73 -1.95
N GLN A 263 -11.16 -23.67 -1.32
CA GLN A 263 -12.14 -23.79 -0.24
C GLN A 263 -13.44 -24.46 -0.69
N ILE A 264 -13.88 -24.28 -1.95
CA ILE A 264 -15.01 -25.04 -2.51
C ILE A 264 -14.69 -26.53 -2.52
N GLY A 265 -13.46 -26.88 -2.92
CA GLY A 265 -12.99 -28.26 -2.93
C GLY A 265 -12.98 -28.87 -1.53
N ILE A 266 -12.49 -28.14 -0.53
CA ILE A 266 -12.46 -28.55 0.88
C ILE A 266 -13.90 -28.81 1.39
N ALA A 267 -14.83 -27.89 1.12
CA ALA A 267 -16.23 -28.04 1.51
C ALA A 267 -16.89 -29.26 0.85
N LYS A 268 -16.53 -29.61 -0.39
CA LYS A 268 -17.01 -30.81 -1.08
C LYS A 268 -16.45 -32.10 -0.49
N VAL A 269 -15.22 -32.10 0.01
CA VAL A 269 -14.62 -33.28 0.66
C VAL A 269 -15.42 -33.73 1.89
N ALA A 270 -16.13 -32.84 2.57
CA ALA A 270 -16.99 -33.17 3.71
C ALA A 270 -18.17 -34.11 3.38
N TYR A 271 -18.44 -34.37 2.09
CA TYR A 271 -19.43 -35.39 1.66
C TYR A 271 -18.88 -36.82 1.64
N TYR A 272 -17.60 -37.01 1.82
CA TYR A 272 -16.96 -38.31 1.76
C TYR A 272 -16.54 -38.79 3.14
N PRO A 273 -16.48 -40.13 3.35
CA PRO A 273 -16.06 -40.69 4.64
C PRO A 273 -14.63 -40.26 5.00
N ALA A 274 -14.43 -39.84 6.24
CA ALA A 274 -13.10 -39.58 6.80
C ALA A 274 -12.46 -40.87 7.31
N LEU A 275 -11.24 -41.19 6.84
CA LEU A 275 -10.44 -42.30 7.33
C LEU A 275 -9.40 -41.76 8.32
N SER A 276 -9.48 -42.23 9.57
CA SER A 276 -8.49 -41.96 10.60
C SER A 276 -7.79 -43.24 11.06
N LEU A 277 -6.52 -43.13 11.40
CA LEU A 277 -5.73 -44.20 12.02
C LEU A 277 -5.36 -43.75 13.44
N GLY A 278 -5.81 -44.49 14.45
CA GLY A 278 -5.45 -44.29 15.85
C GLY A 278 -4.51 -45.38 16.34
N LEU A 279 -3.52 -44.99 17.12
CA LEU A 279 -2.69 -45.88 17.93
C LEU A 279 -2.58 -45.27 19.31
N ALA A 280 -2.87 -46.08 20.33
CA ALA A 280 -2.64 -45.73 21.73
C ALA A 280 -1.74 -46.80 22.36
N ALA A 281 -0.73 -46.40 23.11
CA ALA A 281 0.12 -47.29 23.87
C ALA A 281 0.55 -46.59 25.16
N GLY A 282 0.56 -47.34 26.27
CA GLY A 282 0.89 -46.68 27.52
C GLY A 282 0.87 -47.59 28.70
N LEU A 283 0.71 -47.00 29.88
CA LEU A 283 0.61 -47.66 31.16
C LEU A 283 -0.69 -47.25 31.83
N GLU A 284 -1.49 -48.24 32.26
CA GLU A 284 -2.76 -48.07 32.98
C GLU A 284 -2.77 -48.96 34.21
N SER A 285 -3.19 -48.45 35.38
CA SER A 285 -3.29 -49.21 36.60
C SER A 285 -4.33 -48.62 37.57
N THR A 286 -4.99 -49.49 38.32
CA THR A 286 -5.81 -49.07 39.47
C THR A 286 -4.99 -48.90 40.75
N GLN A 287 -3.71 -49.27 40.75
CA GLN A 287 -2.80 -49.20 41.91
C GLN A 287 -1.62 -48.28 41.60
N PHE A 288 -1.42 -47.25 42.39
CA PHE A 288 -0.32 -46.29 42.18
C PHE A 288 1.07 -46.93 42.09
N LEU A 289 1.39 -47.87 43.02
CA LEU A 289 2.68 -48.54 43.08
C LEU A 289 2.97 -49.47 41.90
N LYS A 290 1.93 -49.90 41.17
CA LYS A 290 2.05 -50.71 39.97
C LYS A 290 1.90 -49.94 38.67
N TRP A 291 1.61 -48.65 38.74
CA TRP A 291 1.33 -47.83 37.57
C TRP A 291 2.51 -47.87 36.57
N ILE A 292 3.74 -47.61 37.03
CA ILE A 292 4.93 -47.65 36.19
C ILE A 292 5.58 -49.05 36.32
N SER A 293 4.86 -50.07 35.84
CA SER A 293 5.33 -51.46 35.84
C SER A 293 5.04 -52.15 34.51
N TRP A 294 5.82 -53.17 34.17
CA TRP A 294 5.65 -53.90 32.91
C TRP A 294 4.27 -54.53 32.70
N PRO A 295 3.58 -55.08 33.72
CA PRO A 295 2.23 -55.59 33.58
C PRO A 295 1.15 -54.54 33.29
N SER A 296 1.38 -53.28 33.60
CA SER A 296 0.42 -52.17 33.40
C SER A 296 0.38 -51.60 31.98
N ARG A 297 1.18 -52.14 31.06
CA ARG A 297 1.19 -51.71 29.67
C ARG A 297 -0.08 -52.14 28.96
N PHE A 298 -0.54 -51.22 28.09
CA PHE A 298 -1.62 -51.50 27.15
C PHE A 298 -1.25 -50.93 25.76
N TRP A 299 -1.91 -51.41 24.73
CA TRP A 299 -1.85 -50.84 23.40
C TRP A 299 -3.14 -51.13 22.64
N SER A 300 -3.50 -50.24 21.74
CA SER A 300 -4.55 -50.40 20.75
C SER A 300 -4.16 -49.76 19.44
N VAL A 301 -4.51 -50.33 18.31
CA VAL A 301 -4.32 -49.79 16.99
C VAL A 301 -5.51 -50.15 16.11
N GLY A 302 -6.01 -49.19 15.36
CA GLY A 302 -7.12 -49.43 14.45
C GLY A 302 -7.45 -48.28 13.54
N PRO A 303 -7.84 -48.59 12.29
CA PRO A 303 -8.47 -47.62 11.41
C PRO A 303 -9.93 -47.39 11.85
N ALA A 304 -10.39 -46.13 11.68
CA ALA A 304 -11.79 -45.77 11.85
C ALA A 304 -12.27 -45.01 10.59
N LEU A 305 -13.41 -45.44 10.07
CA LEU A 305 -14.09 -44.78 8.95
C LEU A 305 -15.35 -44.13 9.51
N ALA A 306 -15.47 -42.81 9.36
CA ALA A 306 -16.62 -42.07 9.84
C ALA A 306 -17.25 -41.26 8.70
N GLU A 307 -18.58 -41.39 8.56
CA GLU A 307 -19.36 -40.59 7.62
C GLU A 307 -20.62 -40.06 8.30
N THR A 308 -20.93 -38.80 8.01
CA THR A 308 -22.15 -38.17 8.49
C THR A 308 -23.31 -38.48 7.53
N VAL A 309 -24.24 -39.31 7.94
CA VAL A 309 -25.39 -39.71 7.07
C VAL A 309 -26.45 -38.62 6.97
N PHE A 310 -26.71 -37.92 8.09
CA PHE A 310 -27.70 -36.83 8.14
C PHE A 310 -27.21 -35.65 8.96
N ASP A 311 -27.30 -34.44 8.36
CA ASP A 311 -26.83 -33.17 8.98
C ASP A 311 -27.80 -31.98 8.72
N ALA A 312 -29.06 -32.28 8.40
CA ALA A 312 -30.09 -31.25 8.10
C ALA A 312 -29.68 -30.25 7.02
N GLY A 313 -28.79 -30.63 6.07
CA GLY A 313 -28.35 -29.80 4.97
C GLY A 313 -27.13 -28.91 5.25
N LYS A 314 -26.45 -29.10 6.39
CA LYS A 314 -25.25 -28.33 6.78
C LYS A 314 -24.18 -28.35 5.70
N ARG A 315 -23.79 -29.51 5.18
CA ARG A 315 -22.74 -29.63 4.14
C ARG A 315 -23.14 -28.92 2.84
N ARG A 316 -24.43 -29.00 2.45
CA ARG A 316 -24.94 -28.28 1.27
C ARG A 316 -24.82 -26.76 1.46
N ALA A 317 -25.18 -26.27 2.64
CA ALA A 317 -25.04 -24.84 2.97
C ALA A 317 -23.57 -24.39 3.00
N GLN A 318 -22.66 -25.23 3.51
CA GLN A 318 -21.21 -24.93 3.50
C GLN A 318 -20.63 -24.85 2.09
N VAL A 319 -21.01 -25.74 1.16
CA VAL A 319 -20.61 -25.65 -0.24
C VAL A 319 -21.18 -24.37 -0.87
N GLY A 320 -22.47 -24.06 -0.65
CA GLY A 320 -23.07 -22.81 -1.13
C GLY A 320 -22.39 -21.57 -0.58
N GLN A 321 -21.99 -21.58 0.69
CA GLN A 321 -21.22 -20.51 1.30
C GLN A 321 -19.84 -20.32 0.64
N ALA A 322 -19.11 -21.41 0.41
CA ALA A 322 -17.81 -21.36 -0.27
C ALA A 322 -17.92 -20.87 -1.71
N GLN A 323 -18.99 -21.26 -2.44
CA GLN A 323 -19.25 -20.76 -3.78
C GLN A 323 -19.54 -19.26 -3.80
N ALA A 324 -20.42 -18.78 -2.91
CA ALA A 324 -20.71 -17.35 -2.80
C ALA A 324 -19.47 -16.53 -2.41
N ALA A 325 -18.60 -17.06 -1.55
CA ALA A 325 -17.32 -16.45 -1.20
C ALA A 325 -16.39 -16.36 -2.43
N TYR A 326 -16.31 -17.40 -3.23
CA TYR A 326 -15.56 -17.40 -4.50
C TYR A 326 -16.12 -16.36 -5.48
N ASP A 327 -17.44 -16.30 -5.67
CA ASP A 327 -18.08 -15.32 -6.56
C ASP A 327 -17.76 -13.89 -6.13
N ALA A 328 -17.69 -13.62 -4.82
CA ALA A 328 -17.28 -12.31 -4.27
C ALA A 328 -15.82 -12.00 -4.66
N THR A 329 -14.89 -12.97 -4.56
CA THR A 329 -13.49 -12.76 -4.97
C THR A 329 -13.35 -12.51 -6.47
N VAL A 330 -14.15 -13.17 -7.32
CA VAL A 330 -14.21 -12.90 -8.77
C VAL A 330 -14.66 -11.47 -9.05
N ALA A 331 -15.69 -10.98 -8.33
CA ALA A 331 -16.16 -9.61 -8.48
C ALA A 331 -15.08 -8.60 -8.04
N ASN A 332 -14.40 -8.86 -6.93
CA ASN A 332 -13.29 -8.02 -6.45
C ASN A 332 -12.12 -7.97 -7.44
N TYR A 333 -11.72 -9.12 -8.00
CA TYR A 333 -10.68 -9.16 -9.04
C TYR A 333 -11.05 -8.28 -10.25
N ARG A 334 -12.29 -8.41 -10.75
CA ARG A 334 -12.77 -7.59 -11.87
C ARG A 334 -12.77 -6.10 -11.54
N GLN A 335 -13.20 -5.75 -10.32
CA GLN A 335 -13.18 -4.35 -9.86
C GLN A 335 -11.77 -3.79 -9.79
N THR A 336 -10.80 -4.56 -9.25
CA THR A 336 -9.39 -4.15 -9.19
C THR A 336 -8.83 -3.89 -10.59
N VAL A 337 -9.13 -4.77 -11.56
CA VAL A 337 -8.70 -4.58 -12.96
C VAL A 337 -9.31 -3.32 -13.57
N LEU A 338 -10.62 -3.07 -13.37
CA LEU A 338 -11.28 -1.86 -13.87
C LEU A 338 -10.69 -0.59 -13.26
N THR A 339 -10.44 -0.60 -11.95
CA THR A 339 -9.81 0.52 -11.23
C THR A 339 -8.39 0.76 -11.74
N ALA A 340 -7.62 -0.30 -12.03
CA ALA A 340 -6.29 -0.19 -12.61
C ALA A 340 -6.31 0.51 -13.98
N PHE A 341 -7.23 0.13 -14.86
CA PHE A 341 -7.41 0.81 -16.16
C PHE A 341 -7.80 2.27 -15.98
N GLN A 342 -8.75 2.55 -15.09
CA GLN A 342 -9.17 3.92 -14.80
C GLN A 342 -7.98 4.77 -14.35
N GLN A 343 -7.17 4.31 -13.39
CA GLN A 343 -6.00 5.04 -12.88
C GLN A 343 -5.00 5.37 -13.99
N VAL A 344 -4.74 4.44 -14.90
CA VAL A 344 -3.84 4.68 -16.03
C VAL A 344 -4.40 5.74 -16.97
N GLU A 345 -5.67 5.60 -17.39
CA GLU A 345 -6.30 6.56 -18.30
C GLU A 345 -6.40 7.96 -17.68
N ASP A 346 -6.80 8.06 -16.42
CA ASP A 346 -6.91 9.34 -15.71
C ASP A 346 -5.56 10.08 -15.66
N ASN A 347 -4.47 9.37 -15.33
CA ASN A 347 -3.14 9.98 -15.27
C ASN A 347 -2.56 10.31 -16.65
N LEU A 348 -2.85 9.50 -17.69
CA LEU A 348 -2.47 9.81 -19.07
C LEU A 348 -3.19 11.07 -19.58
N VAL A 349 -4.48 11.20 -19.28
CA VAL A 349 -5.25 12.39 -19.63
C VAL A 349 -4.73 13.60 -18.85
N ALA A 350 -4.48 13.47 -17.55
CA ALA A 350 -3.95 14.53 -16.71
C ALA A 350 -2.61 15.08 -17.27
N LEU A 351 -1.65 14.21 -17.57
CA LEU A 351 -0.36 14.62 -18.11
C LEU A 351 -0.49 15.36 -19.45
N ARG A 352 -1.36 14.87 -20.33
CA ARG A 352 -1.60 15.50 -21.64
C ARG A 352 -2.27 16.87 -21.54
N VAL A 353 -3.24 17.00 -20.61
CA VAL A 353 -3.95 18.27 -20.40
C VAL A 353 -3.05 19.28 -19.72
N LEU A 354 -2.35 18.86 -18.65
CA LEU A 354 -1.43 19.72 -17.91
C LEU A 354 -0.23 20.20 -18.74
N GLU A 355 0.22 19.44 -19.74
CA GLU A 355 1.24 19.90 -20.68
C GLU A 355 0.76 21.09 -21.52
N LYS A 356 -0.48 21.03 -22.01
CA LYS A 356 -1.08 22.15 -22.76
C LYS A 356 -1.39 23.35 -21.85
N GLU A 357 -1.85 23.08 -20.63
CA GLU A 357 -2.09 24.11 -19.61
C GLU A 357 -0.79 24.85 -19.29
N ALA A 358 0.32 24.12 -19.09
CA ALA A 358 1.64 24.71 -18.84
C ALA A 358 2.08 25.65 -19.99
N GLN A 359 1.88 25.26 -21.25
CA GLN A 359 2.22 26.11 -22.39
C GLN A 359 1.40 27.42 -22.41
N ALA A 360 0.08 27.32 -22.16
CA ALA A 360 -0.81 28.47 -22.08
C ALA A 360 -0.46 29.41 -20.91
N GLU A 361 -0.08 28.84 -19.78
CA GLU A 361 0.33 29.59 -18.59
C GLU A 361 1.68 30.29 -18.78
N ASP A 362 2.65 29.65 -19.44
CA ASP A 362 3.93 30.30 -19.80
C ASP A 362 3.71 31.51 -20.70
N ASP A 363 2.77 31.44 -21.64
CA ASP A 363 2.37 32.58 -22.50
C ASP A 363 1.70 33.68 -21.65
N ALA A 364 0.82 33.30 -20.68
CA ALA A 364 0.19 34.27 -19.79
C ALA A 364 1.18 34.96 -18.87
N VAL A 365 2.11 34.23 -18.23
CA VAL A 365 3.21 34.82 -17.43
C VAL A 365 4.04 35.78 -18.25
N THR A 366 4.35 35.46 -19.52
CA THR A 366 5.10 36.34 -20.41
C THR A 366 4.33 37.61 -20.71
N ALA A 367 3.04 37.51 -21.00
CA ALA A 367 2.18 38.67 -21.28
C ALA A 367 2.00 39.55 -20.01
N ALA A 368 1.76 38.96 -18.86
CA ALA A 368 1.63 39.66 -17.57
C ALA A 368 2.92 40.40 -17.19
N ARG A 369 4.09 39.80 -17.43
CA ARG A 369 5.38 40.47 -17.20
C ARG A 369 5.55 41.70 -18.06
N ASN A 370 5.22 41.61 -19.34
CA ASN A 370 5.27 42.75 -20.29
C ASN A 370 4.28 43.85 -19.86
N ALA A 371 3.06 43.49 -19.45
CA ALA A 371 2.04 44.43 -18.97
C ALA A 371 2.54 45.19 -17.73
N LEU A 372 3.12 44.47 -16.75
CA LEU A 372 3.71 45.07 -15.55
C LEU A 372 4.86 46.04 -15.92
N GLU A 373 5.73 45.66 -16.82
CA GLU A 373 6.82 46.52 -17.27
C GLU A 373 6.29 47.84 -17.86
N ILE A 374 5.33 47.76 -18.78
CA ILE A 374 4.68 48.92 -19.39
C ILE A 374 3.99 49.79 -18.32
N SER A 375 3.17 49.23 -17.47
CA SER A 375 2.46 49.94 -16.39
C SER A 375 3.45 50.61 -15.41
N THR A 376 4.58 49.98 -15.15
CA THR A 376 5.65 50.53 -14.30
C THR A 376 6.29 51.75 -14.95
N TYR A 377 6.60 51.70 -16.26
CA TYR A 377 7.14 52.85 -17.00
C TYR A 377 6.13 54.03 -17.04
N GLN A 378 4.87 53.75 -17.32
CA GLN A 378 3.80 54.75 -17.29
C GLN A 378 3.60 55.40 -15.93
N TYR A 379 3.65 54.62 -14.85
CA TYR A 379 3.59 55.14 -13.49
C TYR A 379 4.79 56.03 -13.16
N LYS A 380 6.01 55.64 -13.54
CA LYS A 380 7.20 56.48 -13.38
C LYS A 380 7.12 57.75 -14.14
N ALA A 381 6.53 57.73 -15.34
CA ALA A 381 6.27 58.90 -16.19
C ALA A 381 5.10 59.78 -15.68
N GLY A 382 4.32 59.32 -14.70
CA GLY A 382 3.17 60.05 -14.15
C GLY A 382 1.90 60.01 -15.01
N THR A 383 1.81 59.09 -15.97
CA THR A 383 0.68 58.97 -16.91
C THR A 383 -0.42 58.03 -16.40
N VAL A 384 -0.14 57.15 -15.43
CA VAL A 384 -1.09 56.26 -14.76
C VAL A 384 -0.92 56.35 -13.27
N ASN A 385 -1.98 55.94 -12.54
CA ASN A 385 -1.94 55.84 -11.07
C ASN A 385 -1.28 54.53 -10.61
N TYR A 386 -0.94 54.44 -9.31
CA TYR A 386 -0.29 53.24 -8.74
C TYR A 386 -1.20 52.00 -8.79
N LEU A 387 -2.53 52.14 -8.76
CA LEU A 387 -3.49 51.05 -8.85
C LEU A 387 -3.26 50.18 -10.09
N SER A 388 -2.92 50.78 -11.23
CA SER A 388 -2.59 50.03 -12.47
C SER A 388 -1.39 49.08 -12.25
N VAL A 389 -0.33 49.56 -11.58
CA VAL A 389 0.85 48.74 -11.29
C VAL A 389 0.50 47.58 -10.34
N ILE A 390 -0.28 47.86 -9.27
CA ILE A 390 -0.71 46.82 -8.32
C ILE A 390 -1.51 45.74 -9.03
N THR A 391 -2.41 46.11 -9.94
CA THR A 391 -3.23 45.14 -10.68
C THR A 391 -2.34 44.21 -11.50
N GLU A 392 -1.41 44.73 -12.26
CA GLU A 392 -0.49 43.90 -13.05
C GLU A 392 0.47 43.06 -12.19
N GLN A 393 0.92 43.59 -11.05
CA GLN A 393 1.71 42.84 -10.08
C GLN A 393 0.94 41.63 -9.52
N ALA A 394 -0.36 41.82 -9.20
CA ALA A 394 -1.19 40.76 -8.66
C ALA A 394 -1.44 39.68 -9.72
N ILE A 395 -1.72 40.06 -10.96
CA ILE A 395 -1.92 39.14 -12.10
C ILE A 395 -0.62 38.32 -12.31
N LEU A 396 0.52 38.98 -12.44
CA LEU A 396 1.80 38.30 -12.65
C LEU A 396 2.11 37.30 -11.53
N LEU A 397 1.91 37.70 -10.27
CA LEU A 397 2.13 36.78 -9.13
C LEU A 397 1.19 35.58 -9.20
N GLN A 398 -0.09 35.79 -9.51
CA GLN A 398 -1.07 34.72 -9.65
C GLN A 398 -0.67 33.72 -10.74
N ASP A 399 -0.32 34.22 -11.94
CA ASP A 399 0.07 33.38 -13.07
C ASP A 399 1.37 32.62 -12.77
N GLN A 400 2.35 33.25 -12.10
CA GLN A 400 3.59 32.58 -11.70
C GLN A 400 3.36 31.48 -10.66
N VAL A 401 2.49 31.69 -9.66
CA VAL A 401 2.09 30.66 -8.67
C VAL A 401 1.38 29.52 -9.40
N GLN A 402 0.48 29.84 -10.34
CA GLN A 402 -0.21 28.82 -11.14
C GLN A 402 0.76 27.98 -11.98
N ALA A 403 1.77 28.59 -12.59
CA ALA A 403 2.81 27.85 -13.33
C ALA A 403 3.58 26.86 -12.43
N VAL A 404 3.92 27.24 -11.20
CA VAL A 404 4.55 26.33 -10.21
C VAL A 404 3.60 25.20 -9.86
N ASN A 405 2.32 25.48 -9.61
CA ASN A 405 1.31 24.47 -9.27
C ASN A 405 1.07 23.49 -10.42
N ILE A 406 1.04 23.97 -11.67
CA ILE A 406 0.92 23.10 -12.85
C ILE A 406 2.12 22.16 -12.94
N LEU A 407 3.34 22.64 -12.73
CA LEU A 407 4.54 21.82 -12.74
C LEU A 407 4.48 20.74 -11.64
N THR A 408 4.11 21.12 -10.42
CA THR A 408 3.94 20.18 -9.30
C THR A 408 2.91 19.10 -9.62
N ARG A 409 1.73 19.48 -10.12
CA ARG A 409 0.69 18.53 -10.55
C ARG A 409 1.15 17.59 -11.66
N ARG A 410 1.98 18.08 -12.61
CA ARG A 410 2.57 17.24 -13.66
C ARG A 410 3.53 16.21 -13.08
N MET A 411 4.35 16.59 -12.09
CA MET A 411 5.24 15.65 -11.39
C MET A 411 4.45 14.60 -10.62
N SER A 412 3.46 15.00 -9.83
CA SER A 412 2.59 14.08 -9.07
C SER A 412 1.82 13.13 -10.00
N SER A 413 1.25 13.62 -11.12
CA SER A 413 0.59 12.77 -12.11
C SER A 413 1.53 11.79 -12.79
N SER A 414 2.80 12.15 -12.97
CA SER A 414 3.83 11.26 -13.52
C SER A 414 4.13 10.12 -12.54
N VAL A 415 4.25 10.40 -11.24
CA VAL A 415 4.43 9.39 -10.18
C VAL A 415 3.24 8.43 -10.14
N LEU A 416 2.01 8.98 -10.10
CA LEU A 416 0.78 8.20 -10.07
C LEU A 416 0.62 7.30 -11.30
N LEU A 417 1.08 7.76 -12.47
CA LEU A 417 1.08 6.92 -13.66
C LEU A 417 2.03 5.75 -13.54
N ILE A 418 3.24 5.95 -12.99
CA ILE A 418 4.20 4.86 -12.77
C ILE A 418 3.65 3.86 -11.76
N GLU A 419 3.04 4.33 -10.67
CA GLU A 419 2.33 3.47 -9.71
C GLU A 419 1.20 2.67 -10.40
N ALA A 420 0.36 3.33 -11.19
CA ALA A 420 -0.73 2.71 -11.93
C ALA A 420 -0.26 1.66 -12.95
N LEU A 421 0.95 1.81 -13.48
CA LEU A 421 1.60 0.84 -14.37
C LEU A 421 2.27 -0.32 -13.61
N GLY A 422 2.25 -0.31 -12.26
CA GLY A 422 2.81 -1.33 -11.41
C GLY A 422 4.28 -1.10 -11.02
N GLY A 423 4.83 0.09 -11.24
CA GLY A 423 6.23 0.40 -10.96
C GLY A 423 7.16 -0.53 -11.75
N CYS A 424 8.02 -1.23 -11.02
CA CYS A 424 8.97 -2.20 -11.59
C CYS A 424 8.62 -3.66 -11.25
N TRP A 425 7.46 -3.91 -10.68
CA TRP A 425 7.04 -5.23 -10.27
C TRP A 425 6.54 -6.08 -11.47
N ASN A 426 6.67 -7.41 -11.33
CA ASN A 426 6.14 -8.38 -12.29
C ASN A 426 5.71 -9.67 -11.56
N ALA A 427 4.65 -10.32 -12.02
CA ALA A 427 4.13 -11.56 -11.44
C ALA A 427 5.17 -12.70 -11.34
N SER A 428 6.25 -12.67 -12.14
CA SER A 428 7.37 -13.61 -12.03
C SER A 428 8.16 -13.49 -10.71
N GLN A 429 7.98 -12.41 -9.96
CA GLN A 429 8.58 -12.21 -8.63
C GLN A 429 7.81 -12.91 -7.51
N LEU A 430 6.60 -13.41 -7.78
CA LEU A 430 5.85 -14.19 -6.81
C LEU A 430 6.64 -15.44 -6.41
N PRO A 431 6.77 -15.73 -5.10
CA PRO A 431 7.38 -16.96 -4.66
C PRO A 431 6.53 -18.15 -5.13
N THR A 432 7.17 -19.24 -5.54
CA THR A 432 6.43 -20.44 -5.92
C THR A 432 5.70 -21.06 -4.71
N LEU A 433 4.68 -21.89 -4.96
CA LEU A 433 3.99 -22.60 -3.88
C LEU A 433 4.96 -23.45 -3.04
N GLN A 434 6.05 -23.94 -3.65
CA GLN A 434 7.11 -24.69 -2.96
C GLN A 434 7.98 -23.78 -2.07
N ASP A 435 8.32 -22.59 -2.54
CA ASP A 435 9.12 -21.62 -1.76
C ASP A 435 8.35 -21.15 -0.53
N VAL A 436 7.06 -20.86 -0.69
CA VAL A 436 6.19 -20.49 0.43
C VAL A 436 6.07 -21.62 1.44
N ALA A 437 5.97 -22.88 0.98
CA ALA A 437 5.84 -24.05 1.84
C ALA A 437 7.16 -24.48 2.51
N SER A 438 8.31 -24.27 1.84
CA SER A 438 9.63 -24.69 2.35
C SER A 438 10.23 -23.74 3.37
N GLY A 439 9.81 -22.48 3.33
CA GLY A 439 10.30 -21.47 4.26
C GLY A 439 11.69 -20.92 3.94
N LYS A 440 12.15 -21.11 2.69
CA LYS A 440 13.38 -20.46 2.18
C LYS A 440 13.11 -19.01 1.78
#